data_67fa8e0ed1b75efcab0320c60f607f78
#
_entry.id   67fa8e0ed1b75efcab0320c60f607f78
#
_cell.length_a   1.000
_cell.length_b   1.000
_cell.length_c   1.000
_cell.angle_alpha   90.00
_cell.angle_beta   90.00
_cell.angle_gamma   90.00
#
_symmetry.space_group_name_H-M   'P 1'
#
loop_
_entity.id
_entity.type
_entity.pdbx_description
1 polymer ?
#
loop_
_entity_poly.entity_id
_entity_poly.type
_entity_poly.pdbx_seq_one_letter_code
_entity_poly.pdbx_strand_id
1 'polypeptide(L)'
;MQIEDKLRQNAEQQPHKTALICGDEAYTYGQLWQAVTANVDAMGDVKGRLMPLVATSTADFLIAYFAVHVAGAVAVPLHKDLPKGKLDEYSARLSRGSAPEGVADILFTTGTTGNAKAVMISHQTIWANAENLVFSQGFSSDVTFIINGPLNHIGSLSKVYPTIYVGGTIHIIDGMKDIKAFFDVIDRTEGKIATFLVPAAIRMLVTLWAKELQKVVQKVDFIETGAAPMAASDMQKFCELLPMSRLFNTYASTETGIISTYNFNDGECLTGCVGRAMRHAQFFITPDGHVACKGLTLMTGYWEDEEATRPVLKDGVVTTADLGFIDDEGRLRLQGRGDDTINVGGYKVAPSEVEDAALAFHGVKDCICVPAEHPVMGTVVKLIVVPHTDYDKKQLILFLKEKLEAYKVPLLYEESTAIRRTFNGKIDRKSYVTASKKA
;
A
#
# COMPACT_ATOMS: atom_id res chain seq x y z
N MET A 1 23.03 7.29 -7.56
CA MET A 1 23.06 6.70 -6.21
C MET A 1 22.03 5.58 -6.16
N GLN A 2 22.39 4.49 -5.57
CA GLN A 2 21.53 3.30 -5.40
C GLN A 2 21.36 3.04 -3.91
N ILE A 3 20.28 2.37 -3.52
CA ILE A 3 20.06 2.07 -2.09
C ILE A 3 21.10 1.07 -1.55
N GLU A 4 21.68 0.26 -2.42
CA GLU A 4 22.77 -0.67 -2.14
C GLU A 4 24.07 0.02 -1.74
N ASP A 5 24.28 1.27 -2.18
CA ASP A 5 25.41 2.10 -1.71
C ASP A 5 25.27 2.40 -0.20
N LYS A 6 24.01 2.60 0.27
CA LYS A 6 23.74 2.77 1.70
C LYS A 6 23.89 1.46 2.47
N LEU A 7 23.48 0.33 1.89
CA LEU A 7 23.68 -0.98 2.50
C LEU A 7 25.18 -1.24 2.72
N ARG A 8 25.99 -1.03 1.68
CA ARG A 8 27.46 -1.15 1.77
C ARG A 8 28.05 -0.19 2.80
N GLN A 9 27.65 1.09 2.78
CA GLN A 9 28.11 2.09 3.75
C GLN A 9 27.81 1.67 5.19
N ASN A 10 26.59 1.16 5.45
CA ASN A 10 26.22 0.66 6.77
C ASN A 10 27.03 -0.57 7.18
N ALA A 11 27.34 -1.48 6.24
CA ALA A 11 28.19 -2.64 6.50
C ALA A 11 29.63 -2.22 6.87
N GLU A 12 30.15 -1.13 6.31
CA GLU A 12 31.47 -0.58 6.64
C GLU A 12 31.46 0.20 7.98
N GLN A 13 30.43 0.99 8.25
CA GLN A 13 30.38 1.90 9.41
C GLN A 13 29.83 1.23 10.69
N GLN A 14 28.91 0.29 10.55
CA GLN A 14 28.25 -0.42 11.67
C GLN A 14 28.09 -1.92 11.40
N PRO A 15 29.20 -2.67 11.14
CA PRO A 15 29.16 -4.06 10.68
C PRO A 15 28.45 -5.03 11.63
N HIS A 16 28.44 -4.71 12.92
CA HIS A 16 27.86 -5.59 13.97
C HIS A 16 26.40 -5.24 14.31
N LYS A 17 25.85 -4.15 13.78
CA LYS A 17 24.45 -3.79 14.00
C LYS A 17 23.55 -4.72 13.21
N THR A 18 22.45 -5.17 13.85
CA THR A 18 21.44 -5.98 13.20
C THR A 18 20.77 -5.19 12.08
N ALA A 19 20.78 -5.76 10.87
CA ALA A 19 20.17 -5.19 9.67
C ALA A 19 18.86 -5.88 9.29
N LEU A 20 18.80 -7.21 9.47
CA LEU A 20 17.69 -8.03 9.03
C LEU A 20 17.40 -9.13 10.04
N ILE A 21 16.12 -9.31 10.39
CA ILE A 21 15.60 -10.41 11.20
C ILE A 21 14.50 -11.11 10.41
N CYS A 22 14.51 -12.44 10.36
CA CYS A 22 13.49 -13.24 9.70
C CYS A 22 13.35 -14.59 10.43
N GLY A 23 12.26 -14.80 11.14
CA GLY A 23 12.10 -15.96 12.03
C GLY A 23 13.20 -15.99 13.09
N ASP A 24 13.95 -17.09 13.14
CA ASP A 24 15.08 -17.27 14.08
C ASP A 24 16.43 -16.79 13.50
N GLU A 25 16.44 -16.33 12.25
CA GLU A 25 17.65 -15.84 11.59
C GLU A 25 17.82 -14.34 11.79
N ALA A 26 19.04 -13.92 12.11
CA ALA A 26 19.41 -12.52 12.20
C ALA A 26 20.74 -12.27 11.48
N TYR A 27 20.78 -11.22 10.67
CA TYR A 27 21.95 -10.79 9.95
C TYR A 27 22.36 -9.40 10.41
N THR A 28 23.62 -9.22 10.77
CA THR A 28 24.20 -7.89 10.92
C THR A 28 24.40 -7.24 9.55
N TYR A 29 24.66 -5.92 9.50
CA TYR A 29 24.96 -5.24 8.24
C TYR A 29 26.15 -5.86 7.53
N GLY A 30 27.21 -6.23 8.26
CA GLY A 30 28.38 -6.91 7.71
C GLY A 30 28.03 -8.28 7.11
N GLN A 31 27.24 -9.09 7.83
CA GLN A 31 26.81 -10.41 7.35
C GLN A 31 25.85 -10.32 6.16
N LEU A 32 24.92 -9.35 6.19
CA LEU A 32 23.99 -9.12 5.08
C LEU A 32 24.75 -8.73 3.80
N TRP A 33 25.69 -7.78 3.91
CA TRP A 33 26.51 -7.38 2.76
C TRP A 33 27.38 -8.52 2.23
N GLN A 34 27.98 -9.31 3.10
CA GLN A 34 28.74 -10.51 2.72
C GLN A 34 27.86 -11.53 1.97
N ALA A 35 26.65 -11.78 2.45
CA ALA A 35 25.71 -12.69 1.78
C ALA A 35 25.29 -12.13 0.40
N VAL A 36 25.04 -10.81 0.29
CA VAL A 36 24.73 -10.15 -0.98
C VAL A 36 25.88 -10.32 -1.97
N THR A 37 27.13 -10.02 -1.58
CA THR A 37 28.28 -10.11 -2.48
C THR A 37 28.57 -11.55 -2.90
N ALA A 38 28.42 -12.53 -2.01
CA ALA A 38 28.54 -13.95 -2.35
C ALA A 38 27.48 -14.40 -3.39
N ASN A 39 26.26 -13.86 -3.32
CA ASN A 39 25.24 -14.12 -4.34
C ASN A 39 25.59 -13.46 -5.69
N VAL A 40 26.15 -12.24 -5.68
CA VAL A 40 26.64 -11.57 -6.91
C VAL A 40 27.70 -12.45 -7.61
N ASP A 41 28.68 -12.94 -6.86
CA ASP A 41 29.75 -13.79 -7.40
C ASP A 41 29.18 -15.10 -8.02
N ALA A 42 28.13 -15.65 -7.42
CA ALA A 42 27.47 -16.87 -7.91
C ALA A 42 26.61 -16.65 -9.17
N MET A 43 26.08 -15.42 -9.38
CA MET A 43 25.22 -15.08 -10.53
C MET A 43 25.99 -14.99 -11.86
N GLY A 44 27.28 -14.69 -11.84
CA GLY A 44 28.07 -14.40 -13.02
C GLY A 44 27.62 -13.11 -13.73
N ASP A 45 27.81 -13.03 -15.05
CA ASP A 45 27.42 -11.85 -15.82
C ASP A 45 25.92 -11.85 -16.13
N VAL A 46 25.17 -11.10 -15.33
CA VAL A 46 23.72 -10.91 -15.49
C VAL A 46 23.35 -9.46 -15.76
N LYS A 47 24.31 -8.58 -16.04
CA LYS A 47 24.06 -7.15 -16.25
C LYS A 47 22.97 -6.92 -17.30
N GLY A 48 21.97 -6.09 -16.94
CA GLY A 48 20.82 -5.74 -17.79
C GLY A 48 19.79 -6.86 -17.99
N ARG A 49 20.00 -8.06 -17.41
CA ARG A 49 19.02 -9.16 -17.49
C ARG A 49 17.87 -8.94 -16.51
N LEU A 50 16.69 -9.45 -16.87
CA LEU A 50 15.54 -9.51 -15.97
C LEU A 50 15.62 -10.76 -15.11
N MET A 51 15.64 -10.60 -13.79
CA MET A 51 15.82 -11.68 -12.82
C MET A 51 14.52 -11.92 -12.05
N PRO A 52 13.72 -12.95 -12.41
CA PRO A 52 12.52 -13.29 -11.66
C PRO A 52 12.91 -13.83 -10.27
N LEU A 53 12.32 -13.22 -9.23
CA LEU A 53 12.53 -13.58 -7.83
C LEU A 53 11.18 -13.91 -7.20
N VAL A 54 11.03 -15.09 -6.63
CA VAL A 54 9.83 -15.41 -5.84
C VAL A 54 9.90 -14.64 -4.52
N ALA A 55 8.99 -13.69 -4.32
CA ALA A 55 8.97 -12.80 -3.16
C ALA A 55 8.43 -13.51 -1.92
N THR A 56 9.26 -14.39 -1.35
CA THR A 56 9.00 -15.03 -0.06
C THR A 56 9.25 -14.07 1.09
N SER A 57 8.64 -14.35 2.25
CA SER A 57 8.88 -13.59 3.49
C SER A 57 10.14 -14.12 4.21
N THR A 58 11.28 -14.21 3.49
CA THR A 58 12.54 -14.80 3.97
C THR A 58 13.72 -13.87 3.76
N ALA A 59 14.80 -14.08 4.51
CA ALA A 59 16.05 -13.35 4.34
C ALA A 59 16.63 -13.56 2.94
N ASP A 60 16.56 -14.79 2.40
CA ASP A 60 17.07 -15.14 1.08
C ASP A 60 16.50 -14.28 -0.04
N PHE A 61 15.20 -13.93 0.06
CA PHE A 61 14.60 -13.04 -0.94
C PHE A 61 15.27 -11.66 -0.95
N LEU A 62 15.47 -11.03 0.20
CA LEU A 62 16.11 -9.70 0.26
C LEU A 62 17.59 -9.76 -0.11
N ILE A 63 18.30 -10.83 0.26
CA ILE A 63 19.70 -11.03 -0.13
C ILE A 63 19.79 -11.15 -1.66
N ALA A 64 18.95 -11.97 -2.29
CA ALA A 64 18.90 -12.12 -3.75
C ALA A 64 18.47 -10.82 -4.45
N TYR A 65 17.50 -10.10 -3.88
CA TYR A 65 17.01 -8.83 -4.41
C TYR A 65 18.13 -7.78 -4.48
N PHE A 66 18.87 -7.57 -3.38
CA PHE A 66 20.01 -6.68 -3.38
C PHE A 66 21.15 -7.16 -4.28
N ALA A 67 21.39 -8.46 -4.32
CA ALA A 67 22.43 -9.03 -5.18
C ALA A 67 22.14 -8.78 -6.68
N VAL A 68 20.89 -8.91 -7.11
CA VAL A 68 20.47 -8.59 -8.48
C VAL A 68 20.78 -7.14 -8.84
N HIS A 69 20.47 -6.19 -7.94
CA HIS A 69 20.78 -4.78 -8.16
C HIS A 69 22.28 -4.51 -8.20
N VAL A 70 23.05 -5.08 -7.27
CA VAL A 70 24.52 -4.93 -7.23
C VAL A 70 25.18 -5.51 -8.47
N ALA A 71 24.66 -6.62 -9.01
CA ALA A 71 25.11 -7.22 -10.27
C ALA A 71 24.70 -6.42 -11.53
N GLY A 72 23.95 -5.31 -11.36
CA GLY A 72 23.47 -4.47 -12.46
C GLY A 72 22.36 -5.13 -13.29
N ALA A 73 21.66 -6.11 -12.72
CA ALA A 73 20.47 -6.72 -13.30
C ALA A 73 19.19 -6.06 -12.79
N VAL A 74 18.04 -6.46 -13.31
CA VAL A 74 16.73 -5.91 -12.95
C VAL A 74 15.95 -6.95 -12.15
N ALA A 75 15.54 -6.61 -10.93
CA ALA A 75 14.75 -7.51 -10.10
C ALA A 75 13.28 -7.53 -10.56
N VAL A 76 12.71 -8.73 -10.63
CA VAL A 76 11.29 -8.92 -10.97
C VAL A 76 10.64 -9.76 -9.86
N PRO A 77 10.23 -9.10 -8.74
CA PRO A 77 9.56 -9.78 -7.63
C PRO A 77 8.22 -10.38 -8.06
N LEU A 78 8.09 -11.69 -7.99
CA LEU A 78 6.88 -12.44 -8.32
C LEU A 78 6.18 -12.92 -7.05
N HIS A 79 4.84 -12.98 -7.07
CA HIS A 79 4.07 -13.42 -5.91
C HIS A 79 4.39 -14.87 -5.54
N LYS A 80 4.61 -15.15 -4.25
CA LYS A 80 5.02 -16.48 -3.74
C LYS A 80 4.00 -17.59 -4.03
N ASP A 81 2.72 -17.25 -4.12
CA ASP A 81 1.62 -18.20 -4.37
C ASP A 81 1.23 -18.30 -5.85
N LEU A 82 2.07 -17.82 -6.77
CA LEU A 82 1.84 -18.04 -8.21
C LEU A 82 1.85 -19.55 -8.52
N PRO A 83 0.84 -20.06 -9.27
CA PRO A 83 0.88 -21.43 -9.77
C PRO A 83 2.15 -21.70 -10.55
N LYS A 84 2.75 -22.87 -10.37
CA LYS A 84 4.05 -23.25 -11.01
C LYS A 84 4.05 -22.99 -12.52
N GLY A 85 3.00 -23.36 -13.25
CA GLY A 85 2.90 -23.11 -14.70
C GLY A 85 2.94 -21.62 -15.06
N LYS A 86 2.36 -20.75 -14.23
CA LYS A 86 2.44 -19.29 -14.40
C LYS A 86 3.84 -18.77 -14.08
N LEU A 87 4.48 -19.29 -13.05
CA LEU A 87 5.86 -18.94 -12.71
C LEU A 87 6.82 -19.31 -13.85
N ASP A 88 6.66 -20.51 -14.42
CA ASP A 88 7.47 -20.98 -15.55
C ASP A 88 7.23 -20.11 -16.81
N GLU A 89 5.97 -19.72 -17.09
CA GLU A 89 5.60 -18.80 -18.17
C GLU A 89 6.26 -17.43 -18.01
N TYR A 90 6.14 -16.81 -16.82
CA TYR A 90 6.78 -15.52 -16.53
C TYR A 90 8.30 -15.63 -16.63
N SER A 91 8.91 -16.66 -16.07
CA SER A 91 10.36 -16.87 -16.12
C SER A 91 10.87 -17.02 -17.55
N ALA A 92 10.16 -17.77 -18.40
CA ALA A 92 10.50 -17.95 -19.81
C ALA A 92 10.34 -16.66 -20.63
N ARG A 93 9.32 -15.83 -20.31
CA ARG A 93 9.14 -14.53 -20.97
C ARG A 93 10.23 -13.54 -20.54
N LEU A 94 10.47 -13.43 -19.25
CA LEU A 94 11.45 -12.50 -18.66
C LEU A 94 12.88 -12.82 -19.10
N SER A 95 13.25 -14.09 -19.22
CA SER A 95 14.60 -14.49 -19.65
C SER A 95 14.98 -14.03 -21.04
N ARG A 96 14.02 -13.69 -21.89
CA ARG A 96 14.18 -13.17 -23.27
C ARG A 96 14.06 -11.65 -23.36
N GLY A 97 13.59 -11.03 -22.29
CA GLY A 97 13.35 -9.58 -22.22
C GLY A 97 14.58 -8.81 -21.75
N SER A 98 14.54 -7.52 -21.99
CA SER A 98 15.48 -6.56 -21.42
C SER A 98 14.71 -5.34 -20.93
N ALA A 99 15.32 -4.54 -20.08
CA ALA A 99 14.78 -3.25 -19.66
C ALA A 99 15.75 -2.12 -20.05
N PRO A 100 15.24 -0.87 -20.18
CA PRO A 100 16.08 0.30 -20.37
C PRO A 100 17.12 0.45 -19.25
N GLU A 101 18.25 1.08 -19.58
CA GLU A 101 19.30 1.39 -18.59
C GLU A 101 18.74 2.22 -17.42
N GLY A 102 19.16 1.89 -16.20
CA GLY A 102 18.73 2.56 -14.97
C GLY A 102 17.47 1.99 -14.34
N VAL A 103 16.75 1.05 -15.00
CA VAL A 103 15.66 0.31 -14.39
C VAL A 103 16.23 -0.66 -13.35
N ALA A 104 15.67 -0.65 -12.15
CA ALA A 104 16.02 -1.52 -11.04
C ALA A 104 15.01 -2.66 -10.85
N ASP A 105 13.72 -2.32 -10.90
CA ASP A 105 12.62 -3.27 -10.68
C ASP A 105 11.61 -3.28 -11.81
N ILE A 106 10.98 -4.45 -12.01
CA ILE A 106 9.69 -4.55 -12.69
C ILE A 106 8.68 -5.11 -11.69
N LEU A 107 7.69 -4.29 -11.33
CA LEU A 107 6.66 -4.66 -10.37
C LEU A 107 5.31 -4.88 -11.08
N PHE A 108 4.73 -6.07 -10.91
CA PHE A 108 3.41 -6.36 -11.47
C PHE A 108 2.30 -5.79 -10.60
N THR A 109 1.43 -4.96 -11.18
CA THR A 109 0.23 -4.46 -10.50
C THR A 109 -0.89 -5.48 -10.59
N THR A 110 -1.74 -5.52 -9.55
CA THR A 110 -3.01 -6.27 -9.58
C THR A 110 -4.06 -5.46 -10.37
N GLY A 111 -3.86 -5.30 -11.67
CA GLY A 111 -4.69 -4.43 -12.50
C GLY A 111 -6.19 -4.59 -12.27
N THR A 112 -6.88 -3.49 -12.06
CA THR A 112 -8.36 -3.44 -11.99
C THR A 112 -9.01 -3.90 -13.32
N THR A 113 -8.26 -3.96 -14.41
CA THR A 113 -8.73 -4.37 -15.76
C THR A 113 -8.55 -5.85 -16.07
N GLY A 114 -7.99 -6.66 -15.16
CA GLY A 114 -7.80 -8.11 -15.34
C GLY A 114 -6.43 -8.51 -15.90
N ASN A 115 -5.69 -7.62 -16.55
CA ASN A 115 -4.31 -7.84 -16.97
C ASN A 115 -3.35 -7.10 -16.03
N ALA A 116 -2.42 -7.82 -15.41
CA ALA A 116 -1.39 -7.23 -14.59
C ALA A 116 -0.44 -6.40 -15.47
N LYS A 117 -0.23 -5.13 -15.12
CA LYS A 117 0.73 -4.26 -15.82
C LYS A 117 2.10 -4.39 -15.15
N ALA A 118 3.15 -4.46 -15.94
CA ALA A 118 4.53 -4.56 -15.49
C ALA A 118 5.17 -3.17 -15.42
N VAL A 119 5.23 -2.59 -14.23
CA VAL A 119 5.70 -1.22 -13.99
C VAL A 119 7.21 -1.19 -13.82
N MET A 120 7.92 -0.41 -14.62
CA MET A 120 9.37 -0.23 -14.52
C MET A 120 9.71 0.87 -13.50
N ILE A 121 10.54 0.52 -12.53
CA ILE A 121 11.01 1.40 -11.45
C ILE A 121 12.52 1.58 -11.57
N SER A 122 13.00 2.82 -11.61
CA SER A 122 14.43 3.10 -11.68
C SER A 122 15.10 3.11 -10.29
N HIS A 123 16.43 2.94 -10.26
CA HIS A 123 17.22 3.16 -9.04
C HIS A 123 17.03 4.58 -8.47
N GLN A 124 16.88 5.59 -9.34
CA GLN A 124 16.56 6.95 -8.92
C GLN A 124 15.21 7.04 -8.22
N THR A 125 14.21 6.34 -8.74
CA THR A 125 12.87 6.26 -8.14
C THR A 125 12.91 5.62 -6.76
N ILE A 126 13.66 4.51 -6.61
CA ILE A 126 13.87 3.84 -5.31
C ILE A 126 14.50 4.80 -4.30
N TRP A 127 15.57 5.50 -4.70
CA TRP A 127 16.25 6.49 -3.86
C TRP A 127 15.32 7.64 -3.44
N ALA A 128 14.57 8.22 -4.39
CA ALA A 128 13.63 9.29 -4.12
C ALA A 128 12.50 8.87 -3.16
N ASN A 129 11.99 7.64 -3.30
CA ASN A 129 11.01 7.06 -2.38
C ASN A 129 11.60 6.87 -0.97
N ALA A 130 12.85 6.42 -0.86
CA ALA A 130 13.53 6.28 0.43
C ALA A 130 13.63 7.65 1.13
N GLU A 131 14.12 8.68 0.43
CA GLU A 131 14.24 10.03 1.00
C GLU A 131 12.87 10.63 1.35
N ASN A 132 11.85 10.45 0.51
CA ASN A 132 10.49 10.91 0.83
C ASN A 132 10.02 10.37 2.17
N LEU A 133 10.14 9.06 2.39
CA LEU A 133 9.72 8.42 3.64
C LEU A 133 10.60 8.84 4.82
N VAL A 134 11.92 8.88 4.66
CA VAL A 134 12.85 9.29 5.73
C VAL A 134 12.51 10.69 6.23
N PHE A 135 12.38 11.66 5.33
CA PHE A 135 12.18 13.05 5.73
C PHE A 135 10.75 13.38 6.16
N SER A 136 9.76 12.68 5.63
CA SER A 136 8.34 12.99 5.93
C SER A 136 7.78 12.17 7.10
N GLN A 137 8.29 10.95 7.32
CA GLN A 137 7.84 10.08 8.40
C GLN A 137 8.87 9.91 9.52
N GLY A 138 10.09 10.46 9.34
CA GLY A 138 11.13 10.45 10.36
C GLY A 138 11.65 9.06 10.68
N PHE A 139 11.95 8.26 9.65
CA PHE A 139 12.71 7.01 9.84
C PHE A 139 14.04 7.31 10.53
N SER A 140 14.43 6.47 11.47
CA SER A 140 15.71 6.59 12.18
C SER A 140 16.40 5.23 12.31
N SER A 141 17.69 5.26 12.60
CA SER A 141 18.49 4.05 12.78
C SER A 141 18.05 3.21 13.99
N ASP A 142 17.36 3.82 14.96
CA ASP A 142 16.98 3.17 16.22
C ASP A 142 15.64 2.44 16.15
N VAL A 143 14.97 2.53 15.00
CA VAL A 143 13.67 1.90 14.78
C VAL A 143 13.84 0.59 14.03
N THR A 144 13.18 -0.47 14.52
CA THR A 144 12.98 -1.71 13.78
C THR A 144 11.69 -1.60 12.97
N PHE A 145 11.80 -1.68 11.64
CA PHE A 145 10.62 -1.69 10.78
C PHE A 145 10.13 -3.13 10.56
N ILE A 146 8.92 -3.43 11.05
CA ILE A 146 8.28 -4.75 10.87
C ILE A 146 7.56 -4.75 9.52
N ILE A 147 8.02 -5.61 8.59
CA ILE A 147 7.40 -5.84 7.29
C ILE A 147 6.53 -7.09 7.40
N ASN A 148 5.21 -6.90 7.28
CA ASN A 148 4.19 -7.94 7.39
C ASN A 148 3.40 -8.17 6.10
N GLY A 149 3.74 -7.47 5.03
CA GLY A 149 3.08 -7.57 3.73
C GLY A 149 3.97 -8.19 2.66
N PRO A 150 3.38 -8.51 1.49
CA PRO A 150 4.09 -9.19 0.41
C PRO A 150 5.15 -8.29 -0.24
N LEU A 151 6.38 -8.81 -0.37
CA LEU A 151 7.54 -8.07 -0.89
C LEU A 151 7.56 -7.90 -2.42
N ASN A 152 6.60 -8.45 -3.15
CA ASN A 152 6.38 -8.14 -4.57
C ASN A 152 5.47 -6.92 -4.78
N HIS A 153 5.09 -6.22 -3.71
CA HIS A 153 4.27 -5.01 -3.73
C HIS A 153 5.02 -3.79 -3.22
N ILE A 154 4.81 -2.65 -3.90
CA ILE A 154 5.42 -1.37 -3.52
C ILE A 154 5.11 -0.98 -2.06
N GLY A 155 3.91 -1.29 -1.56
CA GLY A 155 3.51 -0.98 -0.18
C GLY A 155 4.45 -1.55 0.88
N SER A 156 4.93 -2.78 0.70
CA SER A 156 5.86 -3.44 1.63
C SER A 156 7.31 -3.29 1.21
N LEU A 157 7.61 -3.49 -0.08
CA LEU A 157 8.97 -3.41 -0.60
C LEU A 157 9.58 -2.02 -0.38
N SER A 158 8.78 -0.96 -0.54
CA SER A 158 9.24 0.42 -0.33
C SER A 158 9.69 0.72 1.10
N LYS A 159 9.38 -0.11 2.09
CA LYS A 159 9.80 0.09 3.48
C LYS A 159 11.22 -0.44 3.74
N VAL A 160 11.70 -1.31 2.88
CA VAL A 160 13.09 -1.75 2.86
C VAL A 160 14.01 -0.55 2.60
N TYR A 161 13.66 0.32 1.65
CA TYR A 161 14.52 1.41 1.20
C TYR A 161 14.86 2.43 2.28
N PRO A 162 13.89 3.07 2.96
CA PRO A 162 14.19 4.05 4.01
C PRO A 162 14.87 3.40 5.22
N THR A 163 14.55 2.14 5.54
CA THR A 163 15.18 1.43 6.66
C THR A 163 16.67 1.20 6.39
N ILE A 164 17.04 0.75 5.19
CA ILE A 164 18.45 0.63 4.78
C ILE A 164 19.12 2.00 4.66
N TYR A 165 18.41 3.01 4.13
CA TYR A 165 18.94 4.36 3.98
C TYR A 165 19.44 4.94 5.30
N VAL A 166 18.69 4.76 6.39
CA VAL A 166 19.05 5.28 7.72
C VAL A 166 19.89 4.32 8.56
N GLY A 167 20.13 3.09 8.09
CA GLY A 167 20.83 2.06 8.85
C GLY A 167 19.98 1.47 9.99
N GLY A 168 18.67 1.38 9.82
CA GLY A 168 17.72 0.74 10.74
C GLY A 168 17.71 -0.78 10.65
N THR A 169 16.82 -1.44 11.37
CA THR A 169 16.62 -2.90 11.33
C THR A 169 15.34 -3.25 10.61
N ILE A 170 15.38 -4.19 9.69
CA ILE A 170 14.21 -4.79 9.04
C ILE A 170 13.87 -6.07 9.78
N HIS A 171 12.59 -6.24 10.17
CA HIS A 171 12.08 -7.50 10.71
C HIS A 171 10.96 -8.02 9.80
N ILE A 172 11.19 -9.12 9.08
CA ILE A 172 10.20 -9.72 8.18
C ILE A 172 9.39 -10.76 8.92
N ILE A 173 8.06 -10.67 8.79
CA ILE A 173 7.12 -11.69 9.25
C ILE A 173 6.19 -12.13 8.11
N ASP A 174 5.68 -13.37 8.15
CA ASP A 174 4.81 -13.91 7.10
C ASP A 174 3.34 -13.50 7.28
N GLY A 175 3.08 -12.20 7.17
CA GLY A 175 1.75 -11.62 7.25
C GLY A 175 1.23 -11.46 8.68
N MET A 176 -0.09 -11.27 8.79
CA MET A 176 -0.80 -11.07 10.06
C MET A 176 -1.90 -12.13 10.26
N LYS A 177 -1.73 -13.32 9.70
CA LYS A 177 -2.68 -14.43 9.92
C LYS A 177 -2.70 -14.88 11.37
N ASP A 178 -1.53 -14.93 11.99
CA ASP A 178 -1.37 -15.12 13.43
C ASP A 178 -1.12 -13.77 14.09
N ILE A 179 -2.18 -13.15 14.59
CA ILE A 179 -2.10 -11.84 15.26
C ILE A 179 -1.33 -11.92 16.57
N LYS A 180 -1.37 -13.06 17.25
CA LYS A 180 -0.62 -13.24 18.49
C LYS A 180 0.89 -13.22 18.21
N ALA A 181 1.34 -13.94 17.18
CA ALA A 181 2.72 -13.92 16.75
C ALA A 181 3.18 -12.49 16.34
N PHE A 182 2.30 -11.69 15.71
CA PHE A 182 2.59 -10.29 15.41
C PHE A 182 2.87 -9.48 16.71
N PHE A 183 2.03 -9.60 17.72
CA PHE A 183 2.25 -8.90 19.00
C PHE A 183 3.48 -9.44 19.76
N ASP A 184 3.72 -10.74 19.70
CA ASP A 184 4.91 -11.36 20.31
C ASP A 184 6.21 -10.82 19.67
N VAL A 185 6.23 -10.57 18.36
CA VAL A 185 7.35 -9.92 17.68
C VAL A 185 7.55 -8.50 18.18
N ILE A 186 6.48 -7.70 18.29
CA ILE A 186 6.57 -6.34 18.82
C ILE A 186 7.13 -6.36 20.28
N ASP A 187 6.61 -7.24 21.10
CA ASP A 187 7.00 -7.32 22.52
C ASP A 187 8.47 -7.73 22.70
N ARG A 188 8.97 -8.66 21.90
CA ARG A 188 10.36 -9.13 21.94
C ARG A 188 11.35 -8.18 21.28
N THR A 189 10.89 -7.32 20.33
CA THR A 189 11.78 -6.37 19.66
C THR A 189 12.33 -5.36 20.67
N GLU A 190 13.65 -5.20 20.69
CA GLU A 190 14.28 -4.15 21.48
C GLU A 190 14.06 -2.77 20.83
N GLY A 191 13.87 -1.74 21.67
CA GLY A 191 13.68 -0.35 21.20
C GLY A 191 12.29 -0.09 20.62
N LYS A 192 12.23 0.81 19.66
CA LYS A 192 11.01 1.26 19.01
C LYS A 192 10.77 0.50 17.71
N ILE A 193 9.49 0.32 17.38
CA ILE A 193 9.08 -0.32 16.13
C ILE A 193 8.28 0.65 15.26
N ALA A 194 8.33 0.40 13.97
CA ALA A 194 7.39 0.95 12.99
C ALA A 194 6.85 -0.19 12.10
N THR A 195 5.70 0.03 11.50
CA THR A 195 5.12 -0.94 10.56
C THR A 195 4.16 -0.28 9.59
N PHE A 196 3.86 -0.96 8.49
CA PHE A 196 2.80 -0.60 7.56
C PHE A 196 1.60 -1.54 7.73
N LEU A 197 0.41 -0.96 7.93
CA LEU A 197 -0.84 -1.71 8.08
C LEU A 197 -1.87 -1.19 7.09
N VAL A 198 -2.50 -2.08 6.33
CA VAL A 198 -3.66 -1.67 5.51
C VAL A 198 -4.85 -1.30 6.41
N PRO A 199 -5.77 -0.41 5.97
CA PRO A 199 -6.91 0.03 6.79
C PRO A 199 -7.76 -1.10 7.37
N ALA A 200 -7.91 -2.21 6.63
CA ALA A 200 -8.63 -3.39 7.12
C ALA A 200 -7.93 -4.06 8.32
N ALA A 201 -6.60 -4.09 8.33
CA ALA A 201 -5.83 -4.60 9.48
C ALA A 201 -5.98 -3.68 10.69
N ILE A 202 -5.92 -2.36 10.49
CA ILE A 202 -6.14 -1.38 11.56
C ILE A 202 -7.54 -1.56 12.15
N ARG A 203 -8.59 -1.64 11.33
CA ARG A 203 -9.96 -1.90 11.78
C ARG A 203 -10.06 -3.17 12.62
N MET A 204 -9.44 -4.26 12.18
CA MET A 204 -9.38 -5.51 12.93
C MET A 204 -8.71 -5.30 14.30
N LEU A 205 -7.56 -4.60 14.34
CA LEU A 205 -6.84 -4.33 15.59
C LEU A 205 -7.66 -3.49 16.56
N VAL A 206 -8.26 -2.38 16.12
CA VAL A 206 -9.05 -1.51 17.00
C VAL A 206 -10.35 -2.16 17.47
N THR A 207 -10.89 -3.12 16.72
CA THR A 207 -12.16 -3.77 17.04
C THR A 207 -11.97 -5.01 17.91
N LEU A 208 -10.97 -5.84 17.63
CA LEU A 208 -10.81 -7.16 18.24
C LEU A 208 -9.59 -7.27 19.17
N TRP A 209 -8.56 -6.44 18.98
CA TRP A 209 -7.25 -6.57 19.65
C TRP A 209 -6.79 -5.28 20.34
N ALA A 210 -7.73 -4.40 20.69
CA ALA A 210 -7.44 -3.11 21.33
C ALA A 210 -6.61 -3.25 22.60
N LYS A 211 -6.89 -4.28 23.43
CA LYS A 211 -6.17 -4.53 24.68
C LYS A 211 -4.72 -4.94 24.44
N GLU A 212 -4.47 -5.77 23.45
CA GLU A 212 -3.14 -6.21 23.05
C GLU A 212 -2.34 -5.05 22.47
N LEU A 213 -2.98 -4.21 21.65
CA LEU A 213 -2.36 -3.02 21.09
C LEU A 213 -1.93 -2.03 22.21
N GLN A 214 -2.76 -1.85 23.23
CA GLN A 214 -2.43 -1.02 24.40
C GLN A 214 -1.22 -1.53 25.19
N LYS A 215 -0.98 -2.84 25.25
CA LYS A 215 0.19 -3.39 25.94
C LYS A 215 1.52 -3.00 25.28
N VAL A 216 1.52 -2.83 23.96
CA VAL A 216 2.72 -2.53 23.18
C VAL A 216 2.85 -1.07 22.78
N VAL A 217 1.93 -0.19 23.22
CA VAL A 217 1.88 1.24 22.84
C VAL A 217 3.21 1.96 23.02
N GLN A 218 3.95 1.67 24.09
CA GLN A 218 5.24 2.32 24.37
C GLN A 218 6.34 1.94 23.38
N LYS A 219 6.17 0.83 22.63
CA LYS A 219 7.13 0.36 21.63
C LYS A 219 6.87 0.93 20.24
N VAL A 220 5.64 1.38 19.97
CA VAL A 220 5.24 1.88 18.64
C VAL A 220 5.71 3.31 18.47
N ASP A 221 6.69 3.53 17.59
CA ASP A 221 7.12 4.86 17.16
C ASP A 221 6.13 5.43 16.14
N PHE A 222 5.91 4.69 15.05
CA PHE A 222 4.89 5.08 14.08
C PHE A 222 4.26 3.88 13.37
N ILE A 223 3.05 4.09 12.89
CA ILE A 223 2.37 3.18 11.96
C ILE A 223 1.96 3.97 10.73
N GLU A 224 2.32 3.43 9.57
CA GLU A 224 1.87 3.94 8.29
C GLU A 224 0.70 3.10 7.79
N THR A 225 -0.29 3.76 7.21
CA THR A 225 -1.39 3.13 6.48
C THR A 225 -1.52 3.71 5.07
N GLY A 226 -2.24 3.01 4.21
CA GLY A 226 -2.47 3.43 2.84
C GLY A 226 -3.01 2.29 1.99
N ALA A 227 -2.90 2.39 0.68
CA ALA A 227 -3.36 1.44 -0.32
C ALA A 227 -4.88 1.30 -0.43
N ALA A 228 -5.67 1.81 0.53
CA ALA A 228 -7.13 1.86 0.51
C ALA A 228 -7.62 3.03 1.36
N PRO A 229 -8.87 3.50 1.17
CA PRO A 229 -9.47 4.51 2.04
C PRO A 229 -9.52 4.03 3.50
N MET A 230 -9.29 4.94 4.44
CA MET A 230 -9.43 4.70 5.87
C MET A 230 -10.56 5.59 6.44
N ALA A 231 -11.53 4.98 7.11
CA ALA A 231 -12.64 5.69 7.71
C ALA A 231 -12.18 6.60 8.87
N ALA A 232 -12.76 7.79 8.98
CA ALA A 232 -12.42 8.73 10.07
C ALA A 232 -12.67 8.13 11.46
N SER A 233 -13.72 7.30 11.62
CA SER A 233 -14.01 6.60 12.88
C SER A 233 -12.91 5.61 13.28
N ASP A 234 -12.27 4.93 12.31
CA ASP A 234 -11.15 4.03 12.58
C ASP A 234 -9.88 4.83 12.92
N MET A 235 -9.66 5.99 12.25
CA MET A 235 -8.56 6.90 12.61
C MET A 235 -8.68 7.37 14.05
N GLN A 236 -9.87 7.85 14.46
CA GLN A 236 -10.14 8.34 15.82
C GLN A 236 -9.85 7.26 16.87
N LYS A 237 -10.42 6.08 16.71
CA LYS A 237 -10.18 4.95 17.62
C LYS A 237 -8.69 4.56 17.69
N PHE A 238 -8.01 4.64 16.56
CA PHE A 238 -6.59 4.29 16.48
C PHE A 238 -5.72 5.32 17.21
N CYS A 239 -6.04 6.63 17.09
CA CYS A 239 -5.40 7.71 17.85
C CYS A 239 -5.63 7.56 19.36
N GLU A 240 -6.83 7.18 19.79
CA GLU A 240 -7.14 6.93 21.20
C GLU A 240 -6.30 5.78 21.80
N LEU A 241 -6.04 4.72 21.00
CA LEU A 241 -5.26 3.57 21.43
C LEU A 241 -3.75 3.83 21.38
N LEU A 242 -3.27 4.68 20.48
CA LEU A 242 -1.86 4.97 20.26
C LEU A 242 -1.56 6.48 20.32
N PRO A 243 -1.88 7.18 21.44
CA PRO A 243 -1.86 8.64 21.51
C PRO A 243 -0.45 9.25 21.36
N MET A 244 0.62 8.47 21.59
CA MET A 244 2.00 8.93 21.52
C MET A 244 2.70 8.53 20.21
N SER A 245 2.05 7.74 19.37
CA SER A 245 2.63 7.25 18.12
C SER A 245 2.29 8.20 16.96
N ARG A 246 3.19 8.32 16.00
CA ARG A 246 2.90 9.02 14.74
C ARG A 246 2.10 8.07 13.83
N LEU A 247 0.93 8.52 13.36
CA LEU A 247 0.01 7.70 12.58
C LEU A 247 -0.18 8.30 11.20
N PHE A 248 0.45 7.70 10.20
CA PHE A 248 0.52 8.25 8.85
C PHE A 248 -0.47 7.59 7.90
N ASN A 249 -1.25 8.40 7.19
CA ASN A 249 -2.00 7.99 5.99
C ASN A 249 -1.23 8.44 4.76
N THR A 250 -0.81 7.50 3.91
CA THR A 250 0.13 7.74 2.81
C THR A 250 -0.52 7.43 1.46
N TYR A 251 -0.35 8.32 0.50
CA TYR A 251 -0.77 8.13 -0.89
C TYR A 251 0.40 7.68 -1.75
N ALA A 252 0.20 6.54 -2.40
CA ALA A 252 1.15 5.92 -3.30
C ALA A 252 0.45 5.00 -4.31
N SER A 253 1.05 4.84 -5.46
CA SER A 253 0.79 3.73 -6.38
C SER A 253 2.10 3.18 -6.92
N THR A 254 2.07 2.06 -7.62
CA THR A 254 3.28 1.54 -8.26
C THR A 254 3.79 2.49 -9.33
N GLU A 255 2.87 3.19 -10.02
CA GLU A 255 3.15 4.15 -11.09
C GLU A 255 3.67 5.49 -10.59
N THR A 256 3.17 5.97 -9.44
CA THR A 256 3.54 7.29 -8.90
C THR A 256 4.67 7.22 -7.89
N GLY A 257 4.94 6.05 -7.30
CA GLY A 257 5.73 5.95 -6.07
C GLY A 257 5.01 6.60 -4.89
N ILE A 258 5.75 6.99 -3.86
CA ILE A 258 5.25 7.56 -2.61
C ILE A 258 5.16 9.08 -2.75
N ILE A 259 3.95 9.63 -2.79
CA ILE A 259 3.71 11.03 -3.18
C ILE A 259 3.50 11.94 -1.97
N SER A 260 2.65 11.53 -1.03
CA SER A 260 2.27 12.37 0.11
C SER A 260 1.97 11.52 1.34
N THR A 261 2.03 12.14 2.51
CA THR A 261 1.67 11.53 3.77
C THR A 261 1.03 12.55 4.71
N TYR A 262 0.14 12.07 5.57
CA TYR A 262 -0.56 12.87 6.58
C TYR A 262 -0.51 12.19 7.94
N ASN A 263 0.09 12.86 8.93
CA ASN A 263 0.03 12.39 10.31
C ASN A 263 -1.32 12.80 10.92
N PHE A 264 -2.27 11.86 11.00
CA PHE A 264 -3.61 12.14 11.51
C PHE A 264 -3.70 12.12 13.04
N ASN A 265 -2.63 11.71 13.74
CA ASN A 265 -2.53 11.80 15.21
C ASN A 265 -1.98 13.16 15.69
N ASP A 266 -1.42 13.94 14.77
CA ASP A 266 -0.91 15.30 15.04
C ASP A 266 -1.86 16.38 14.47
N GLY A 267 -3.06 15.97 14.10
CA GLY A 267 -4.06 16.81 13.45
C GLY A 267 -5.46 16.26 13.62
N GLU A 268 -6.32 16.52 12.64
CA GLU A 268 -7.67 16.00 12.60
C GLU A 268 -7.77 14.69 11.84
N CYS A 269 -8.65 13.80 12.25
CA CYS A 269 -8.97 12.56 11.53
C CYS A 269 -9.84 12.88 10.29
N LEU A 270 -9.22 13.41 9.25
CA LEU A 270 -9.88 13.90 8.05
C LEU A 270 -10.06 12.81 7.01
N THR A 271 -11.30 12.50 6.64
CA THR A 271 -11.62 11.55 5.57
C THR A 271 -10.90 11.89 4.26
N GLY A 272 -10.27 10.87 3.65
CA GLY A 272 -9.56 11.00 2.38
C GLY A 272 -8.30 11.86 2.42
N CYS A 273 -7.91 12.44 3.57
CA CYS A 273 -6.70 13.25 3.68
C CYS A 273 -5.46 12.38 3.62
N VAL A 274 -4.58 12.69 2.66
CA VAL A 274 -3.27 12.04 2.48
C VAL A 274 -2.12 13.04 2.54
N GLY A 275 -2.41 14.28 2.96
CA GLY A 275 -1.43 15.29 3.31
C GLY A 275 -0.81 16.05 2.15
N ARG A 276 0.35 16.61 2.41
CA ARG A 276 1.10 17.44 1.45
C ARG A 276 2.11 16.61 0.69
N ALA A 277 2.52 17.14 -0.48
CA ALA A 277 3.56 16.52 -1.30
C ALA A 277 4.87 16.36 -0.53
N MET A 278 5.50 15.21 -0.71
CA MET A 278 6.82 14.90 -0.15
C MET A 278 7.93 15.54 -1.00
N ARG A 279 9.15 15.50 -0.51
CA ARG A 279 10.34 16.18 -1.02
C ARG A 279 10.57 16.03 -2.53
N HIS A 280 10.42 14.83 -3.06
CA HIS A 280 10.70 14.47 -4.46
C HIS A 280 9.42 14.29 -5.29
N ALA A 281 8.29 14.75 -4.79
CA ALA A 281 7.00 14.60 -5.43
C ALA A 281 6.23 15.92 -5.47
N GLN A 282 5.38 16.06 -6.45
CA GLN A 282 4.37 17.12 -6.58
C GLN A 282 3.08 16.48 -7.06
N PHE A 283 1.95 17.07 -6.71
CA PHE A 283 0.66 16.71 -7.23
C PHE A 283 -0.16 17.94 -7.59
N PHE A 284 -1.09 17.78 -8.49
CA PHE A 284 -2.09 18.77 -8.85
C PHE A 284 -3.36 18.06 -9.33
N ILE A 285 -4.46 18.81 -9.42
CA ILE A 285 -5.74 18.27 -9.88
C ILE A 285 -5.96 18.70 -11.33
N THR A 286 -6.28 17.74 -12.17
CA THR A 286 -6.63 17.99 -13.58
C THR A 286 -8.01 18.66 -13.68
N PRO A 287 -8.38 19.30 -14.83
CA PRO A 287 -9.69 19.94 -15.00
C PRO A 287 -10.89 18.99 -14.81
N ASP A 288 -10.70 17.69 -15.04
CA ASP A 288 -11.70 16.63 -14.84
C ASP A 288 -11.64 15.98 -13.45
N GLY A 289 -10.82 16.53 -12.54
CA GLY A 289 -10.78 16.15 -11.12
C GLY A 289 -9.81 15.02 -10.77
N HIS A 290 -9.01 14.53 -11.73
CA HIS A 290 -8.03 13.48 -11.46
C HIS A 290 -6.79 14.01 -10.77
N VAL A 291 -6.21 13.17 -9.90
CA VAL A 291 -4.91 13.44 -9.28
C VAL A 291 -3.79 13.16 -10.30
N ALA A 292 -2.98 14.16 -10.58
CA ALA A 292 -1.81 14.06 -11.42
C ALA A 292 -0.54 14.33 -10.61
N CYS A 293 0.50 13.55 -10.87
CA CYS A 293 1.74 13.54 -10.08
C CYS A 293 2.96 13.81 -10.95
N LYS A 294 3.92 14.56 -10.39
CA LYS A 294 5.26 14.81 -10.95
C LYS A 294 6.33 14.49 -9.93
N GLY A 295 7.54 14.20 -10.39
CA GLY A 295 8.72 14.08 -9.53
C GLY A 295 9.59 12.88 -9.86
N LEU A 296 10.58 12.66 -9.00
CA LEU A 296 11.56 11.59 -9.17
C LEU A 296 11.04 10.21 -8.73
N THR A 297 9.86 10.16 -8.10
CA THR A 297 9.25 8.92 -7.61
C THR A 297 8.46 8.15 -8.67
N LEU A 298 8.24 8.76 -9.83
CA LEU A 298 7.41 8.17 -10.88
C LEU A 298 8.07 6.97 -11.55
N MET A 299 7.23 6.07 -12.06
CA MET A 299 7.65 4.99 -12.96
C MET A 299 8.34 5.53 -14.22
N THR A 300 9.13 4.70 -14.87
CA THR A 300 9.68 5.01 -16.20
C THR A 300 8.75 4.58 -17.36
N GLY A 301 7.72 3.81 -17.06
CA GLY A 301 6.71 3.31 -18.00
C GLY A 301 6.30 1.88 -17.69
N TYR A 302 5.44 1.30 -18.51
CA TYR A 302 5.12 -0.11 -18.47
C TYR A 302 6.06 -0.90 -19.38
N TRP A 303 6.60 -2.00 -18.88
CA TRP A 303 7.53 -2.83 -19.63
C TRP A 303 6.84 -3.49 -20.85
N GLU A 304 7.41 -3.29 -22.03
CA GLU A 304 6.90 -3.76 -23.32
C GLU A 304 5.45 -3.32 -23.64
N ASP A 305 4.97 -2.21 -23.06
CA ASP A 305 3.61 -1.73 -23.26
C ASP A 305 3.57 -0.19 -23.35
N GLU A 306 4.09 0.32 -24.47
CA GLU A 306 4.09 1.76 -24.76
C GLU A 306 2.66 2.29 -24.98
N GLU A 307 1.76 1.47 -25.51
CA GLU A 307 0.37 1.84 -25.75
C GLU A 307 -0.37 2.13 -24.44
N ALA A 308 -0.15 1.29 -23.40
CA ALA A 308 -0.68 1.54 -22.08
C ALA A 308 0.07 2.66 -21.33
N THR A 309 1.35 2.91 -21.67
CA THR A 309 2.15 3.95 -21.02
C THR A 309 1.71 5.35 -21.40
N ARG A 310 1.52 5.63 -22.68
CA ARG A 310 1.21 6.98 -23.22
C ARG A 310 0.03 7.70 -22.56
N PRO A 311 -1.11 7.05 -22.28
CA PRO A 311 -2.24 7.75 -21.65
C PRO A 311 -2.01 8.03 -20.15
N VAL A 312 -1.10 7.32 -19.49
CA VAL A 312 -0.86 7.41 -18.04
C VAL A 312 0.34 8.31 -17.73
N LEU A 313 1.44 8.16 -18.48
CA LEU A 313 2.67 8.93 -18.31
C LEU A 313 2.90 9.80 -19.54
N LYS A 314 2.69 11.11 -19.39
CA LYS A 314 2.88 12.10 -20.47
C LYS A 314 3.66 13.29 -19.94
N ASP A 315 4.73 13.68 -20.65
CA ASP A 315 5.56 14.85 -20.33
C ASP A 315 6.07 14.87 -18.86
N GLY A 316 6.42 13.69 -18.33
CA GLY A 316 6.87 13.54 -16.94
C GLY A 316 5.76 13.69 -15.89
N VAL A 317 4.51 13.53 -16.29
CA VAL A 317 3.32 13.54 -15.44
C VAL A 317 2.63 12.19 -15.50
N VAL A 318 2.40 11.58 -14.35
CA VAL A 318 1.49 10.43 -14.21
C VAL A 318 0.11 10.93 -13.80
N THR A 319 -0.89 10.72 -14.65
CA THR A 319 -2.30 10.97 -14.31
C THR A 319 -2.92 9.67 -13.80
N THR A 320 -3.45 9.73 -12.58
CA THR A 320 -4.04 8.55 -11.91
C THR A 320 -5.55 8.45 -12.20
N ALA A 321 -6.13 7.31 -11.88
CA ALA A 321 -7.59 7.15 -11.89
C ALA A 321 -8.25 7.68 -10.60
N ASP A 322 -7.48 8.15 -9.62
CA ASP A 322 -8.00 8.68 -8.38
C ASP A 322 -8.51 10.11 -8.57
N LEU A 323 -9.70 10.40 -8.00
CA LEU A 323 -10.28 11.72 -7.95
C LEU A 323 -9.95 12.37 -6.60
N GLY A 324 -9.75 13.69 -6.61
CA GLY A 324 -9.45 14.43 -5.39
C GLY A 324 -9.49 15.93 -5.55
N PHE A 325 -9.19 16.62 -4.49
CA PHE A 325 -9.00 18.07 -4.46
C PHE A 325 -7.89 18.46 -3.49
N ILE A 326 -7.40 19.66 -3.62
CA ILE A 326 -6.43 20.26 -2.69
C ILE A 326 -7.21 21.19 -1.79
N ASP A 327 -7.14 20.97 -0.47
CA ASP A 327 -7.81 21.83 0.51
C ASP A 327 -7.04 23.15 0.75
N ASP A 328 -7.64 24.07 1.52
CA ASP A 328 -7.09 25.40 1.80
C ASP A 328 -5.72 25.36 2.51
N GLU A 329 -5.38 24.22 3.11
CA GLU A 329 -4.07 24.00 3.73
C GLU A 329 -3.05 23.35 2.78
N GLY A 330 -3.41 23.14 1.52
CA GLY A 330 -2.56 22.54 0.50
C GLY A 330 -2.39 21.01 0.65
N ARG A 331 -3.31 20.33 1.35
CA ARG A 331 -3.34 18.89 1.53
C ARG A 331 -4.19 18.24 0.44
N LEU A 332 -3.71 17.12 -0.10
CA LEU A 332 -4.47 16.29 -1.02
C LEU A 332 -5.57 15.52 -0.26
N ARG A 333 -6.78 15.65 -0.75
CA ARG A 333 -7.97 14.95 -0.26
C ARG A 333 -8.51 14.05 -1.38
N LEU A 334 -8.44 12.74 -1.17
CA LEU A 334 -8.96 11.76 -2.13
C LEU A 334 -10.47 11.61 -1.97
N GLN A 335 -11.19 11.55 -3.10
CA GLN A 335 -12.63 11.35 -3.15
C GLN A 335 -13.02 9.95 -3.64
N GLY A 336 -12.04 9.14 -4.06
CA GLY A 336 -12.23 7.79 -4.58
C GLY A 336 -11.65 7.63 -5.98
N ARG A 337 -12.01 6.53 -6.64
CA ARG A 337 -11.57 6.27 -8.00
C ARG A 337 -12.62 6.68 -9.01
N GLY A 338 -12.21 7.30 -10.10
CA GLY A 338 -13.09 7.65 -11.21
C GLY A 338 -13.81 6.43 -11.79
N ASP A 339 -13.08 5.30 -11.90
CA ASP A 339 -13.60 4.02 -12.40
C ASP A 339 -14.68 3.38 -11.50
N ASP A 340 -14.67 3.69 -10.19
CA ASP A 340 -15.60 3.16 -9.21
C ASP A 340 -16.82 4.09 -9.00
N THR A 341 -16.80 5.31 -9.56
CA THR A 341 -17.87 6.30 -9.39
C THR A 341 -19.20 5.78 -9.92
N ILE A 342 -20.24 5.86 -9.09
CA ILE A 342 -21.61 5.47 -9.43
C ILE A 342 -22.35 6.67 -10.01
N ASN A 343 -22.89 6.55 -11.22
CA ASN A 343 -23.71 7.59 -11.83
C ASN A 343 -25.19 7.35 -11.55
N VAL A 344 -25.73 8.15 -10.63
CA VAL A 344 -27.15 8.08 -10.21
C VAL A 344 -27.92 9.23 -10.85
N GLY A 345 -28.61 8.97 -11.98
CA GLY A 345 -29.41 9.99 -12.64
C GLY A 345 -28.62 11.25 -13.05
N GLY A 346 -27.33 11.10 -13.40
CA GLY A 346 -26.44 12.22 -13.76
C GLY A 346 -25.56 12.73 -12.61
N TYR A 347 -25.85 12.35 -11.38
CA TYR A 347 -25.03 12.69 -10.21
C TYR A 347 -23.93 11.64 -10.00
N LYS A 348 -22.70 12.10 -9.77
CA LYS A 348 -21.55 11.22 -9.45
C LYS A 348 -21.50 10.94 -7.95
N VAL A 349 -21.57 9.68 -7.56
CA VAL A 349 -21.46 9.22 -6.19
C VAL A 349 -20.17 8.43 -6.02
N ALA A 350 -19.31 8.89 -5.11
CA ALA A 350 -18.11 8.16 -4.72
C ALA A 350 -18.49 7.07 -3.71
N PRO A 351 -18.24 5.77 -4.01
CA PRO A 351 -18.58 4.68 -3.09
C PRO A 351 -17.96 4.83 -1.70
N SER A 352 -16.72 5.32 -1.62
CA SER A 352 -15.99 5.53 -0.36
C SER A 352 -16.70 6.51 0.57
N GLU A 353 -17.33 7.55 0.06
CA GLU A 353 -18.08 8.52 0.85
C GLU A 353 -19.30 7.89 1.55
N VAL A 354 -20.02 7.02 0.82
CA VAL A 354 -21.16 6.27 1.36
C VAL A 354 -20.69 5.22 2.37
N GLU A 355 -19.57 4.53 2.08
CA GLU A 355 -18.95 3.56 2.97
C GLU A 355 -18.49 4.19 4.28
N ASP A 356 -17.80 5.34 4.21
CA ASP A 356 -17.33 6.07 5.40
C ASP A 356 -18.50 6.53 6.27
N ALA A 357 -19.57 7.06 5.67
CA ALA A 357 -20.76 7.41 6.40
C ALA A 357 -21.42 6.20 7.09
N ALA A 358 -21.49 5.06 6.38
CA ALA A 358 -22.08 3.83 6.93
C ALA A 358 -21.23 3.24 8.06
N LEU A 359 -19.89 3.29 7.94
CA LEU A 359 -18.97 2.80 8.96
C LEU A 359 -18.95 3.65 10.24
N ALA A 360 -19.42 4.88 10.17
CA ALA A 360 -19.63 5.72 11.35
C ALA A 360 -20.85 5.30 12.19
N PHE A 361 -21.75 4.47 11.65
CA PHE A 361 -22.88 3.90 12.38
C PHE A 361 -22.45 2.68 13.18
N HIS A 362 -22.69 2.69 14.50
CA HIS A 362 -22.20 1.65 15.43
C HIS A 362 -22.63 0.21 15.11
N GLY A 363 -23.78 0.05 14.44
CA GLY A 363 -24.30 -1.27 14.01
C GLY A 363 -23.62 -1.85 12.76
N VAL A 364 -22.70 -1.13 12.10
CA VAL A 364 -22.01 -1.58 10.89
C VAL A 364 -20.59 -1.98 11.22
N LYS A 365 -20.26 -3.25 11.01
CA LYS A 365 -18.92 -3.80 11.18
C LYS A 365 -18.03 -3.58 9.96
N ASP A 366 -18.57 -3.80 8.77
CA ASP A 366 -17.90 -3.60 7.47
C ASP A 366 -18.98 -3.34 6.40
N CYS A 367 -18.61 -2.71 5.30
CA CYS A 367 -19.56 -2.51 4.21
C CYS A 367 -18.85 -2.28 2.87
N ILE A 368 -19.63 -2.39 1.79
CA ILE A 368 -19.23 -2.01 0.44
C ILE A 368 -20.43 -1.34 -0.26
N CYS A 369 -20.14 -0.23 -0.93
CA CYS A 369 -21.07 0.50 -1.77
C CYS A 369 -20.81 0.15 -3.24
N VAL A 370 -21.86 -0.27 -3.95
CA VAL A 370 -21.76 -0.70 -5.36
C VAL A 370 -22.94 -0.18 -6.18
N PRO A 371 -22.78 0.00 -7.50
CA PRO A 371 -23.92 0.26 -8.37
C PRO A 371 -24.84 -0.95 -8.45
N ALA A 372 -26.14 -0.70 -8.55
CA ALA A 372 -27.15 -1.72 -8.85
C ALA A 372 -28.19 -1.15 -9.81
N GLU A 373 -28.76 -2.02 -10.65
CA GLU A 373 -29.83 -1.65 -11.56
C GLU A 373 -31.19 -1.70 -10.84
N HIS A 374 -31.97 -0.61 -11.00
CA HIS A 374 -33.33 -0.53 -10.50
C HIS A 374 -34.29 -0.39 -11.67
N PRO A 375 -35.42 -1.16 -11.74
CA PRO A 375 -36.30 -1.24 -12.91
C PRO A 375 -36.88 0.11 -13.36
N VAL A 376 -37.03 1.07 -12.45
CA VAL A 376 -37.63 2.38 -12.75
C VAL A 376 -36.60 3.52 -12.72
N MET A 377 -35.62 3.44 -11.82
CA MET A 377 -34.69 4.55 -11.58
C MET A 377 -33.34 4.41 -12.29
N GLY A 378 -33.12 3.29 -13.01
CA GLY A 378 -31.82 2.98 -13.62
C GLY A 378 -30.78 2.62 -12.58
N THR A 379 -29.54 3.11 -12.73
CA THR A 379 -28.47 2.85 -11.79
C THR A 379 -28.70 3.56 -10.47
N VAL A 380 -28.67 2.82 -9.37
CA VAL A 380 -28.82 3.30 -7.99
C VAL A 380 -27.69 2.83 -7.10
N VAL A 381 -27.54 3.46 -5.95
CA VAL A 381 -26.59 3.04 -4.93
C VAL A 381 -27.14 1.87 -4.14
N LYS A 382 -26.35 0.80 -4.03
CA LYS A 382 -26.57 -0.38 -3.17
C LYS A 382 -25.48 -0.45 -2.11
N LEU A 383 -25.88 -0.60 -0.85
CA LEU A 383 -24.98 -0.83 0.27
C LEU A 383 -25.11 -2.28 0.75
N ILE A 384 -23.99 -3.01 0.75
CA ILE A 384 -23.88 -4.34 1.32
C ILE A 384 -23.20 -4.19 2.68
N VAL A 385 -23.83 -4.65 3.74
CA VAL A 385 -23.42 -4.41 5.14
C VAL A 385 -23.06 -5.73 5.80
N VAL A 386 -21.95 -5.74 6.52
CA VAL A 386 -21.65 -6.77 7.54
C VAL A 386 -22.10 -6.22 8.88
N PRO A 387 -23.19 -6.75 9.46
CA PRO A 387 -23.79 -6.18 10.66
C PRO A 387 -23.04 -6.57 11.94
N HIS A 388 -23.11 -5.73 12.96
CA HIS A 388 -22.94 -6.10 14.35
C HIS A 388 -24.22 -6.72 14.92
N THR A 389 -24.16 -7.25 16.15
CA THR A 389 -25.30 -7.88 16.82
C THR A 389 -26.45 -6.91 17.11
N ASP A 390 -26.18 -5.64 17.21
CA ASP A 390 -27.11 -4.53 17.47
C ASP A 390 -27.53 -3.76 16.21
N TYR A 391 -27.29 -4.32 15.02
CA TYR A 391 -27.63 -3.71 13.75
C TYR A 391 -29.13 -3.52 13.57
N ASP A 392 -29.53 -2.28 13.25
CA ASP A 392 -30.88 -1.94 12.83
C ASP A 392 -30.83 -1.19 11.49
N LYS A 393 -31.33 -1.83 10.44
CA LYS A 393 -31.37 -1.27 9.08
C LYS A 393 -32.15 0.05 9.01
N LYS A 394 -33.24 0.20 9.75
CA LYS A 394 -34.05 1.44 9.72
C LYS A 394 -33.28 2.60 10.33
N GLN A 395 -32.59 2.36 11.44
CA GLN A 395 -31.74 3.35 12.08
C GLN A 395 -30.56 3.73 11.20
N LEU A 396 -29.91 2.76 10.52
CA LEU A 396 -28.86 3.05 9.55
C LEU A 396 -29.35 3.95 8.41
N ILE A 397 -30.53 3.66 7.85
CA ILE A 397 -31.12 4.50 6.78
C ILE A 397 -31.36 5.93 7.26
N LEU A 398 -31.90 6.12 8.46
CA LEU A 398 -32.11 7.44 9.05
C LEU A 398 -30.78 8.16 9.25
N PHE A 399 -29.82 7.49 9.83
CA PHE A 399 -28.48 8.03 10.04
C PHE A 399 -27.80 8.47 8.72
N LEU A 400 -27.87 7.65 7.67
CA LEU A 400 -27.30 8.01 6.37
C LEU A 400 -28.01 9.20 5.71
N LYS A 401 -29.32 9.35 5.89
CA LYS A 401 -30.08 10.52 5.41
C LYS A 401 -29.68 11.83 6.10
N GLU A 402 -29.17 11.76 7.32
CA GLU A 402 -28.65 12.93 8.04
C GLU A 402 -27.22 13.29 7.62
N LYS A 403 -26.47 12.34 7.10
CA LYS A 403 -25.04 12.49 6.78
C LYS A 403 -24.76 12.71 5.30
N LEU A 404 -25.65 12.29 4.42
CA LEU A 404 -25.44 12.27 2.96
C LEU A 404 -26.57 13.02 2.25
N GLU A 405 -26.24 13.62 1.11
CA GLU A 405 -27.24 14.17 0.19
C GLU A 405 -28.13 13.05 -0.35
N ALA A 406 -29.38 13.38 -0.63
CA ALA A 406 -30.44 12.41 -0.94
C ALA A 406 -30.07 11.43 -2.07
N TYR A 407 -29.35 11.89 -3.11
CA TYR A 407 -28.93 11.06 -4.24
C TYR A 407 -27.80 10.08 -3.91
N LYS A 408 -27.05 10.30 -2.79
CA LYS A 408 -25.99 9.41 -2.29
C LYS A 408 -26.53 8.35 -1.33
N VAL A 409 -27.70 8.55 -0.75
CA VAL A 409 -28.30 7.59 0.18
C VAL A 409 -28.63 6.28 -0.56
N PRO A 410 -28.13 5.13 -0.10
CA PRO A 410 -28.42 3.88 -0.77
C PRO A 410 -29.92 3.59 -0.86
N LEU A 411 -30.36 3.17 -2.04
CA LEU A 411 -31.75 2.72 -2.24
C LEU A 411 -31.91 1.24 -1.93
N LEU A 412 -30.85 0.45 -2.17
CA LEU A 412 -30.82 -0.99 -1.94
C LEU A 412 -29.85 -1.33 -0.82
N TYR A 413 -30.27 -2.26 0.06
CA TYR A 413 -29.46 -2.75 1.19
C TYR A 413 -29.47 -4.25 1.21
N GLU A 414 -28.30 -4.84 1.41
CA GLU A 414 -28.08 -6.28 1.54
C GLU A 414 -27.20 -6.56 2.74
N GLU A 415 -27.47 -7.64 3.47
CA GLU A 415 -26.63 -8.11 4.57
C GLU A 415 -25.71 -9.22 4.09
N SER A 416 -24.49 -9.22 4.56
CA SER A 416 -23.47 -10.23 4.25
C SER A 416 -22.69 -10.60 5.52
N THR A 417 -22.08 -11.75 5.51
CA THR A 417 -21.21 -12.21 6.61
C THR A 417 -19.79 -11.66 6.52
N ALA A 418 -19.35 -11.26 5.32
CA ALA A 418 -18.04 -10.69 5.09
C ALA A 418 -18.00 -9.89 3.77
N ILE A 419 -17.12 -8.89 3.69
CA ILE A 419 -16.79 -8.19 2.44
C ILE A 419 -15.54 -8.85 1.82
N ARG A 420 -15.65 -9.22 0.52
CA ARG A 420 -14.55 -9.82 -0.23
C ARG A 420 -13.42 -8.81 -0.43
N ARG A 421 -12.20 -9.26 -0.17
CA ARG A 421 -10.98 -8.45 -0.34
C ARG A 421 -9.98 -9.22 -1.19
N THR A 422 -9.15 -8.47 -1.91
CA THR A 422 -7.98 -9.01 -2.60
C THR A 422 -6.95 -9.46 -1.56
N PHE A 423 -5.97 -10.25 -1.97
CA PHE A 423 -4.93 -10.75 -1.07
C PHE A 423 -4.10 -9.62 -0.39
N ASN A 424 -4.06 -8.42 -0.96
CA ASN A 424 -3.43 -7.23 -0.39
C ASN A 424 -4.40 -6.36 0.44
N GLY A 425 -5.56 -6.90 0.84
CA GLY A 425 -6.52 -6.26 1.74
C GLY A 425 -7.45 -5.23 1.11
N LYS A 426 -7.33 -4.93 -0.19
CA LYS A 426 -8.23 -4.01 -0.89
C LYS A 426 -9.60 -4.66 -1.12
N ILE A 427 -10.68 -3.86 -1.08
CA ILE A 427 -12.02 -4.34 -1.43
C ILE A 427 -12.04 -4.83 -2.88
N ASP A 428 -12.49 -6.07 -3.10
CA ASP A 428 -12.71 -6.63 -4.43
C ASP A 428 -14.07 -6.19 -4.99
N ARG A 429 -14.18 -4.92 -5.34
CA ARG A 429 -15.42 -4.30 -5.81
C ARG A 429 -15.98 -4.94 -7.08
N LYS A 430 -15.10 -5.41 -7.96
CA LYS A 430 -15.48 -6.05 -9.23
C LYS A 430 -16.31 -7.32 -9.04
N SER A 431 -15.98 -8.13 -8.04
CA SER A 431 -16.72 -9.37 -7.76
C SER A 431 -18.20 -9.13 -7.41
N TYR A 432 -18.53 -7.92 -6.92
CA TYR A 432 -19.89 -7.52 -6.58
C TYR A 432 -20.64 -6.91 -7.78
N VAL A 433 -19.97 -6.16 -8.65
CA VAL A 433 -20.56 -5.53 -9.84
C VAL A 433 -20.91 -6.58 -10.91
N THR A 434 -20.06 -7.60 -11.09
CA THR A 434 -20.28 -8.66 -12.07
C THR A 434 -21.43 -9.60 -11.67
N ALA A 435 -21.66 -9.79 -10.37
CA ALA A 435 -22.79 -10.59 -9.86
C ALA A 435 -24.15 -9.91 -10.12
N SER A 436 -24.20 -8.57 -10.07
CA SER A 436 -25.41 -7.79 -10.34
C SER A 436 -25.87 -7.82 -11.81
N LYS A 437 -24.99 -8.16 -12.75
CA LYS A 437 -25.33 -8.30 -14.19
C LYS A 437 -25.83 -9.69 -14.57
N LYS A 438 -25.78 -10.68 -13.64
CA LYS A 438 -26.22 -12.07 -13.87
C LYS A 438 -27.48 -12.46 -13.10
N ALA A 439 -28.03 -11.57 -12.29
CA ALA A 439 -29.31 -11.72 -11.59
C ALA A 439 -30.37 -10.83 -12.25
#